data_80b9ccacdb3926354904a1cf64b62cb0
#
_entry.id   80b9ccacdb3926354904a1cf64b62cb0
#
_cell.length_a   1.000
_cell.length_b   1.000
_cell.length_c   1.000
_cell.angle_alpha   90.00
_cell.angle_beta   90.00
_cell.angle_gamma   90.00
#
_symmetry.space_group_name_H-M   'P 1'
#
loop_
_entity.id
_entity.type
_entity.pdbx_description
1 polymer ?
#
loop_
_entity_poly.entity_id
_entity_poly.type
_entity_poly.pdbx_seq_one_letter_code
_entity_poly.pdbx_strand_id
1 'polypeptide(L)'
;MKNNAEKNMFLTAPLGVVFARTAAPIIMITTINGLFAVVDAYFLGAYVGPAALSAVTLIFPGLMMIIALQSLVSNGMASILARQLGAGDRQAARRTFATAHLLAIAVVVLLNLAYWSVGWRIVVAAAEGNATVAANATLFMGIMIGSALIAFFLSLNVDALRCEGRIGFMTAVTLAASLLNIAANWFFMAVMQWGVAGSAIGTVSAQAICLAAILAYRWGKVDALRPAGRGPAGEWKTILALGMPMSLGFIGISLNSAAVIFNLSLWGTSDYVATIGAYGIITRIMTFAYLPLLGLNIAFQTISGNNFGAGLSDRVGRSLLIAMVSALVYCATVELSVELLAGRFGAIFVSDPIVVGEVARILPWTVGCYFLFGQMIVLSGYFQSIGDARRAAIFGLSRPYLFTLPLTFLLPHIFGEMGIWMVPVFAESCMLLLAAWVLVRLARREGWRYGLLPA
;
A
#
# COMPACT_ATOMS: atom_id res chain seq x y z
N MET A 1 12.31 33.90 3.52
CA MET A 1 12.17 32.54 4.09
C MET A 1 11.15 32.41 5.23
N LYS A 2 11.02 33.38 6.18
CA LYS A 2 10.04 33.30 7.28
C LYS A 2 8.56 33.22 6.84
N ASN A 3 8.17 33.91 5.79
CA ASN A 3 6.75 34.05 5.36
C ASN A 3 6.09 32.76 4.80
N ASN A 4 6.87 31.75 4.40
CA ASN A 4 6.33 30.48 3.86
C ASN A 4 6.22 29.38 4.93
N ALA A 5 7.03 29.42 5.99
CA ALA A 5 6.93 28.51 7.11
C ALA A 5 5.64 28.73 7.92
N GLU A 6 5.19 30.01 8.02
CA GLU A 6 3.94 30.36 8.72
C GLU A 6 2.67 29.82 8.07
N LYS A 7 2.71 29.48 6.75
CA LYS A 7 1.58 28.90 6.01
C LYS A 7 1.54 27.36 6.01
N ASN A 8 2.59 26.69 6.48
CA ASN A 8 2.65 25.23 6.48
C ASN A 8 2.04 24.67 7.78
N MET A 9 0.81 24.15 7.68
CA MET A 9 0.08 23.59 8.82
C MET A 9 0.83 22.47 9.57
N PHE A 10 1.69 21.73 8.88
CA PHE A 10 2.48 20.65 9.51
C PHE A 10 3.47 21.18 10.54
N LEU A 11 3.97 22.41 10.37
CA LEU A 11 4.99 23.03 11.21
C LEU A 11 4.42 23.84 12.37
N THR A 12 3.25 24.45 12.20
CA THR A 12 2.73 25.47 13.13
C THR A 12 1.55 25.00 13.97
N ALA A 13 0.65 24.19 13.42
CA ALA A 13 -0.55 23.75 14.13
C ALA A 13 -0.22 22.69 15.23
N PRO A 14 -1.06 22.56 16.27
CA PRO A 14 -0.92 21.49 17.28
C PRO A 14 -0.95 20.11 16.63
N LEU A 15 -0.03 19.22 17.02
CA LEU A 15 0.16 17.92 16.37
C LEU A 15 -1.11 17.05 16.35
N GLY A 16 -1.89 17.03 17.44
CA GLY A 16 -3.16 16.29 17.48
C GLY A 16 -4.14 16.73 16.39
N VAL A 17 -4.22 18.06 16.15
CA VAL A 17 -5.07 18.64 15.08
C VAL A 17 -4.51 18.29 13.70
N VAL A 18 -3.18 18.34 13.55
CA VAL A 18 -2.51 17.96 12.29
C VAL A 18 -2.77 16.48 11.97
N PHE A 19 -2.62 15.58 12.95
CA PHE A 19 -2.95 14.17 12.78
C PHE A 19 -4.41 13.96 12.43
N ALA A 20 -5.34 14.54 13.17
CA ALA A 20 -6.78 14.41 12.90
C ALA A 20 -7.14 14.88 11.48
N ARG A 21 -6.63 16.04 11.07
CA ARG A 21 -6.90 16.60 9.73
C ARG A 21 -6.19 15.90 8.58
N THR A 22 -5.12 15.15 8.87
CA THR A 22 -4.34 14.44 7.84
C THR A 22 -4.66 12.96 7.83
N ALA A 23 -4.63 12.28 8.98
CA ALA A 23 -4.81 10.84 9.06
C ALA A 23 -6.27 10.42 8.82
N ALA A 24 -7.26 11.12 9.40
CA ALA A 24 -8.65 10.71 9.24
C ALA A 24 -9.13 10.69 7.77
N PRO A 25 -8.88 11.73 6.94
CA PRO A 25 -9.22 11.65 5.51
C PRO A 25 -8.46 10.55 4.76
N ILE A 26 -7.18 10.35 5.06
CA ILE A 26 -6.37 9.32 4.38
C ILE A 26 -6.84 7.92 4.77
N ILE A 27 -7.11 7.66 6.06
CA ILE A 27 -7.68 6.40 6.54
C ILE A 27 -9.03 6.14 5.88
N MET A 28 -9.89 7.15 5.83
CA MET A 28 -11.18 7.05 5.15
C MET A 28 -11.02 6.65 3.68
N ILE A 29 -10.13 7.33 2.94
CA ILE A 29 -9.88 7.04 1.53
C ILE A 29 -9.33 5.63 1.35
N THR A 30 -8.34 5.21 2.11
CA THR A 30 -7.74 3.87 1.97
C THR A 30 -8.77 2.77 2.25
N THR A 31 -9.62 2.95 3.26
CA THR A 31 -10.68 2.01 3.59
C THR A 31 -11.77 1.97 2.50
N ILE A 32 -12.20 3.12 2.01
CA ILE A 32 -13.19 3.23 0.93
C ILE A 32 -12.65 2.60 -0.37
N ASN A 33 -11.39 2.83 -0.72
CA ASN A 33 -10.77 2.20 -1.89
C ASN A 33 -10.73 0.68 -1.80
N GLY A 34 -10.55 0.13 -0.60
CA GLY A 34 -10.68 -1.32 -0.37
C GLY A 34 -12.10 -1.83 -0.63
N LEU A 35 -13.14 -1.08 -0.24
CA LEU A 35 -14.53 -1.43 -0.53
C LEU A 35 -14.85 -1.34 -2.04
N PHE A 36 -14.30 -0.37 -2.74
CA PHE A 36 -14.52 -0.23 -4.19
C PHE A 36 -13.94 -1.39 -5.00
N ALA A 37 -12.83 -1.98 -4.57
CA ALA A 37 -12.31 -3.18 -5.21
C ALA A 37 -13.30 -4.36 -5.16
N VAL A 38 -14.11 -4.44 -4.10
CA VAL A 38 -15.18 -5.45 -3.98
C VAL A 38 -16.33 -5.14 -4.93
N VAL A 39 -16.73 -3.87 -5.06
CA VAL A 39 -17.78 -3.42 -5.97
C VAL A 39 -17.40 -3.68 -7.43
N ASP A 40 -16.15 -3.44 -7.80
CA ASP A 40 -15.64 -3.69 -9.14
C ASP A 40 -15.68 -5.19 -9.50
N ALA A 41 -15.26 -6.06 -8.58
CA ALA A 41 -15.38 -7.50 -8.74
C ALA A 41 -16.85 -7.97 -8.88
N TYR A 42 -17.76 -7.36 -8.11
CA TYR A 42 -19.20 -7.63 -8.23
C TYR A 42 -19.74 -7.24 -9.62
N PHE A 43 -19.39 -6.07 -10.13
CA PHE A 43 -19.83 -5.63 -11.46
C PHE A 43 -19.30 -6.54 -12.58
N LEU A 44 -18.03 -6.96 -12.51
CA LEU A 44 -17.48 -7.93 -13.46
C LEU A 44 -18.25 -9.25 -13.44
N GLY A 45 -18.54 -9.78 -12.26
CA GLY A 45 -19.30 -11.02 -12.11
C GLY A 45 -20.75 -10.90 -12.61
N ALA A 46 -21.43 -9.81 -12.25
CA ALA A 46 -22.85 -9.62 -12.53
C ALA A 46 -23.16 -9.24 -13.99
N TYR A 47 -22.32 -8.38 -14.61
CA TYR A 47 -22.60 -7.84 -15.95
C TYR A 47 -21.81 -8.53 -17.07
N VAL A 48 -20.66 -9.12 -16.79
CA VAL A 48 -19.80 -9.72 -17.81
C VAL A 48 -19.75 -11.25 -17.69
N GLY A 49 -19.81 -11.76 -16.47
CA GLY A 49 -19.91 -13.18 -16.19
C GLY A 49 -18.63 -13.84 -15.63
N PRO A 50 -18.69 -15.15 -15.36
CA PRO A 50 -17.63 -15.87 -14.63
C PRO A 50 -16.26 -15.88 -15.34
N ALA A 51 -16.26 -15.98 -16.68
CA ALA A 51 -15.00 -15.97 -17.45
C ALA A 51 -14.23 -14.65 -17.32
N ALA A 52 -14.94 -13.52 -17.20
CA ALA A 52 -14.33 -12.22 -16.97
C ALA A 52 -13.73 -12.12 -15.58
N LEU A 53 -14.42 -12.61 -14.56
CA LEU A 53 -13.94 -12.65 -13.19
C LEU A 53 -12.71 -13.53 -13.07
N SER A 54 -12.72 -14.71 -13.72
CA SER A 54 -11.57 -15.61 -13.80
C SER A 54 -10.37 -14.94 -14.49
N ALA A 55 -10.61 -14.21 -15.59
CA ALA A 55 -9.55 -13.50 -16.30
C ALA A 55 -8.90 -12.43 -15.43
N VAL A 56 -9.67 -11.61 -14.70
CA VAL A 56 -9.12 -10.57 -13.81
C VAL A 56 -8.40 -11.20 -12.60
N THR A 57 -8.91 -12.31 -12.08
CA THR A 57 -8.23 -13.06 -11.01
C THR A 57 -6.88 -13.61 -11.48
N LEU A 58 -6.81 -14.14 -12.70
CA LEU A 58 -5.58 -14.64 -13.30
C LEU A 58 -4.48 -13.58 -13.40
N ILE A 59 -4.84 -12.36 -13.80
CA ILE A 59 -3.89 -11.25 -13.97
C ILE A 59 -3.65 -10.44 -12.68
N PHE A 60 -4.30 -10.79 -11.58
CA PHE A 60 -4.16 -10.06 -10.30
C PHE A 60 -2.71 -9.86 -9.86
N PRO A 61 -1.79 -10.85 -9.97
CA PRO A 61 -0.37 -10.62 -9.66
C PRO A 61 0.27 -9.53 -10.53
N GLY A 62 -0.10 -9.46 -11.81
CA GLY A 62 0.35 -8.42 -12.72
C GLY A 62 -0.17 -7.03 -12.34
N LEU A 63 -1.44 -6.93 -11.90
CA LEU A 63 -2.01 -5.68 -11.40
C LEU A 63 -1.30 -5.23 -10.11
N MET A 64 -0.99 -6.16 -9.21
CA MET A 64 -0.19 -5.87 -8.00
C MET A 64 1.22 -5.38 -8.35
N MET A 65 1.82 -5.89 -9.42
CA MET A 65 3.12 -5.40 -9.91
C MET A 65 3.03 -3.94 -10.38
N ILE A 66 1.98 -3.56 -11.11
CA ILE A 66 1.75 -2.16 -11.53
C ILE A 66 1.63 -1.26 -10.28
N ILE A 67 0.84 -1.67 -9.28
CA ILE A 67 0.67 -0.93 -8.03
C ILE A 67 1.99 -0.82 -7.26
N ALA A 68 2.77 -1.89 -7.20
CA ALA A 68 4.08 -1.91 -6.55
C ALA A 68 5.05 -0.93 -7.22
N LEU A 69 5.14 -0.94 -8.55
CA LEU A 69 6.01 -0.02 -9.31
C LEU A 69 5.55 1.44 -9.21
N GLN A 70 4.23 1.68 -9.25
CA GLN A 70 3.65 3.00 -9.01
C GLN A 70 4.00 3.51 -7.60
N SER A 71 3.81 2.68 -6.59
CA SER A 71 4.15 2.97 -5.19
C SER A 71 5.64 3.21 -4.99
N LEU A 72 6.51 2.47 -5.71
CA LEU A 72 7.96 2.64 -5.69
C LEU A 72 8.36 4.08 -6.03
N VAL A 73 7.78 4.64 -7.08
CA VAL A 73 8.11 5.98 -7.54
C VAL A 73 7.42 7.04 -6.67
N SER A 74 6.12 6.89 -6.40
CA SER A 74 5.32 7.92 -5.72
C SER A 74 5.68 8.07 -4.23
N ASN A 75 5.83 6.98 -3.48
CA ASN A 75 6.21 7.05 -2.07
C ASN A 75 7.67 7.49 -1.88
N GLY A 76 8.58 7.05 -2.77
CA GLY A 76 9.96 7.52 -2.75
C GLY A 76 10.05 9.02 -2.97
N MET A 77 9.34 9.54 -3.97
CA MET A 77 9.22 10.97 -4.21
C MET A 77 8.61 11.69 -3.00
N ALA A 78 7.49 11.20 -2.47
CA ALA A 78 6.78 11.84 -1.36
C ALA A 78 7.65 12.00 -0.12
N SER A 79 8.49 11.01 0.19
CA SER A 79 9.45 11.07 1.30
C SER A 79 10.45 12.23 1.14
N ILE A 80 11.02 12.42 -0.06
CA ILE A 80 11.96 13.52 -0.34
C ILE A 80 11.21 14.86 -0.33
N LEU A 81 10.07 14.90 -1.00
CA LEU A 81 9.26 16.09 -1.18
C LEU A 81 8.78 16.67 0.15
N ALA A 82 8.34 15.82 1.09
CA ALA A 82 7.90 16.26 2.42
C ALA A 82 9.04 16.98 3.17
N ARG A 83 10.28 16.46 3.11
CA ARG A 83 11.45 17.10 3.74
C ARG A 83 11.81 18.42 3.08
N GLN A 84 11.83 18.46 1.74
CA GLN A 84 12.17 19.69 1.00
C GLN A 84 11.14 20.80 1.24
N LEU A 85 9.85 20.45 1.26
CA LEU A 85 8.78 21.41 1.57
C LEU A 85 8.83 21.87 3.03
N GLY A 86 9.17 20.97 3.95
CA GLY A 86 9.42 21.32 5.35
C GLY A 86 10.59 22.27 5.54
N ALA A 87 11.69 22.05 4.81
CA ALA A 87 12.85 22.94 4.79
C ALA A 87 12.56 24.29 4.08
N GLY A 88 11.41 24.45 3.45
CA GLY A 88 11.07 25.66 2.66
C GLY A 88 11.76 25.71 1.28
N ASP A 89 12.49 24.66 0.89
CA ASP A 89 13.18 24.59 -0.40
C ASP A 89 12.22 24.14 -1.53
N ARG A 90 11.39 25.07 -1.97
CA ARG A 90 10.45 24.82 -3.07
C ARG A 90 11.12 24.56 -4.40
N GLN A 91 12.35 25.06 -4.61
CA GLN A 91 13.06 24.84 -5.85
C GLN A 91 13.53 23.38 -5.95
N ALA A 92 14.14 22.85 -4.88
CA ALA A 92 14.46 21.41 -4.81
C ALA A 92 13.21 20.56 -4.96
N ALA A 93 12.11 20.90 -4.27
CA ALA A 93 10.83 20.19 -4.38
C ALA A 93 10.29 20.13 -5.84
N ARG A 94 10.40 21.23 -6.59
CA ARG A 94 10.02 21.27 -8.02
C ARG A 94 10.89 20.38 -8.89
N ARG A 95 12.20 20.31 -8.61
CA ARG A 95 13.14 19.45 -9.32
C ARG A 95 12.88 17.98 -9.03
N THR A 96 12.72 17.61 -7.78
CA THR A 96 12.36 16.23 -7.36
C THR A 96 11.06 15.80 -8.00
N PHE A 97 10.05 16.66 -8.02
CA PHE A 97 8.77 16.40 -8.65
C PHE A 97 8.89 16.14 -10.16
N ALA A 98 9.70 16.95 -10.88
CA ALA A 98 10.00 16.73 -12.29
C ALA A 98 10.77 15.42 -12.51
N THR A 99 11.77 15.14 -11.68
CA THR A 99 12.59 13.91 -11.75
C THR A 99 11.72 12.66 -11.54
N ALA A 100 10.77 12.70 -10.60
CA ALA A 100 9.84 11.60 -10.36
C ALA A 100 8.91 11.34 -11.55
N HIS A 101 8.46 12.39 -12.27
CA HIS A 101 7.69 12.22 -13.51
C HIS A 101 8.51 11.57 -14.62
N LEU A 102 9.79 11.97 -14.80
CA LEU A 102 10.69 11.34 -15.76
C LEU A 102 10.98 9.88 -15.40
N LEU A 103 11.17 9.59 -14.10
CA LEU A 103 11.34 8.22 -13.62
C LEU A 103 10.08 7.37 -13.87
N ALA A 104 8.89 7.93 -13.63
CA ALA A 104 7.63 7.26 -13.93
C ALA A 104 7.50 6.92 -15.42
N ILE A 105 7.86 7.85 -16.32
CA ILE A 105 7.89 7.58 -17.77
C ILE A 105 8.84 6.42 -18.06
N ALA A 106 10.06 6.44 -17.53
CA ALA A 106 11.04 5.38 -17.76
C ALA A 106 10.53 4.01 -17.27
N VAL A 107 9.95 3.96 -16.06
CA VAL A 107 9.39 2.71 -15.49
C VAL A 107 8.21 2.21 -16.32
N VAL A 108 7.30 3.09 -16.75
CA VAL A 108 6.14 2.71 -17.57
C VAL A 108 6.56 2.25 -18.95
N VAL A 109 7.56 2.89 -19.57
CA VAL A 109 8.12 2.42 -20.86
C VAL A 109 8.72 1.04 -20.71
N LEU A 110 9.52 0.80 -19.68
CA LEU A 110 10.09 -0.53 -19.41
C LEU A 110 9.01 -1.58 -19.15
N LEU A 111 7.96 -1.23 -18.39
CA LEU A 111 6.81 -2.10 -18.13
C LEU A 111 6.07 -2.46 -19.43
N ASN A 112 5.82 -1.48 -20.30
CA ASN A 112 5.19 -1.71 -21.61
C ASN A 112 6.09 -2.60 -22.49
N LEU A 113 7.38 -2.31 -22.59
CA LEU A 113 8.31 -3.14 -23.35
C LEU A 113 8.35 -4.58 -22.83
N ALA A 114 8.39 -4.78 -21.52
CA ALA A 114 8.38 -6.11 -20.91
C ALA A 114 7.07 -6.86 -21.19
N TYR A 115 5.92 -6.19 -21.07
CA TYR A 115 4.63 -6.82 -21.33
C TYR A 115 4.46 -7.20 -22.82
N TRP A 116 4.70 -6.27 -23.72
CA TRP A 116 4.51 -6.51 -25.15
C TRP A 116 5.54 -7.43 -25.79
N SER A 117 6.73 -7.59 -25.17
CA SER A 117 7.72 -8.59 -25.62
C SER A 117 7.42 -10.01 -25.13
N VAL A 118 7.14 -10.18 -23.84
CA VAL A 118 7.01 -11.49 -23.19
C VAL A 118 5.75 -11.63 -22.35
N GLY A 119 5.32 -10.55 -21.66
CA GLY A 119 4.29 -10.61 -20.64
C GLY A 119 2.94 -11.14 -21.14
N TRP A 120 2.50 -10.75 -22.33
CA TRP A 120 1.26 -11.26 -22.92
C TRP A 120 1.28 -12.79 -23.11
N ARG A 121 2.45 -13.38 -23.45
CA ARG A 121 2.61 -14.83 -23.61
C ARG A 121 2.45 -15.54 -22.27
N ILE A 122 2.95 -14.94 -21.19
CA ILE A 122 2.79 -15.48 -19.84
C ILE A 122 1.31 -15.49 -19.45
N VAL A 123 0.57 -14.41 -19.74
CA VAL A 123 -0.88 -14.33 -19.49
C VAL A 123 -1.64 -15.42 -20.28
N VAL A 124 -1.32 -15.60 -21.55
CA VAL A 124 -1.94 -16.64 -22.38
C VAL A 124 -1.60 -18.06 -21.88
N ALA A 125 -0.34 -18.31 -21.50
CA ALA A 125 0.08 -19.60 -20.97
C ALA A 125 -0.62 -19.92 -19.63
N ALA A 126 -0.77 -18.92 -18.76
CA ALA A 126 -1.45 -19.06 -17.47
C ALA A 126 -2.95 -19.36 -17.59
N ALA A 127 -3.57 -19.09 -18.75
CA ALA A 127 -5.00 -19.39 -19.00
C ALA A 127 -5.26 -20.88 -19.32
N GLU A 128 -4.23 -21.74 -19.31
CA GLU A 128 -4.33 -23.22 -19.44
C GLU A 128 -5.21 -23.68 -20.62
N GLY A 129 -5.10 -22.99 -21.76
CA GLY A 129 -5.85 -23.32 -22.99
C GLY A 129 -7.27 -22.75 -23.07
N ASN A 130 -7.75 -22.05 -22.05
CA ASN A 130 -9.07 -21.38 -22.12
C ASN A 130 -8.95 -20.08 -22.93
N ALA A 131 -9.32 -20.14 -24.22
CA ALA A 131 -9.19 -19.03 -25.15
C ALA A 131 -9.96 -17.77 -24.72
N THR A 132 -11.15 -17.92 -24.10
CA THR A 132 -11.97 -16.78 -23.65
C THR A 132 -11.33 -16.08 -22.46
N VAL A 133 -10.81 -16.84 -21.48
CA VAL A 133 -10.10 -16.29 -20.33
C VAL A 133 -8.81 -15.60 -20.78
N ALA A 134 -8.05 -16.24 -21.69
CA ALA A 134 -6.82 -15.68 -22.24
C ALA A 134 -7.06 -14.35 -22.97
N ALA A 135 -8.09 -14.29 -23.83
CA ALA A 135 -8.44 -13.09 -24.57
C ALA A 135 -8.86 -11.94 -23.64
N ASN A 136 -9.73 -12.22 -22.67
CA ASN A 136 -10.18 -11.23 -21.68
C ASN A 136 -9.03 -10.74 -20.80
N ALA A 137 -8.18 -11.64 -20.31
CA ALA A 137 -7.02 -11.32 -19.48
C ALA A 137 -6.01 -10.45 -20.23
N THR A 138 -5.68 -10.82 -21.48
CA THR A 138 -4.73 -10.07 -22.31
C THR A 138 -5.27 -8.69 -22.67
N LEU A 139 -6.56 -8.58 -22.99
CA LEU A 139 -7.21 -7.31 -23.32
C LEU A 139 -7.20 -6.38 -22.11
N PHE A 140 -7.65 -6.85 -20.94
CA PHE A 140 -7.66 -6.05 -19.70
C PHE A 140 -6.28 -5.56 -19.34
N MET A 141 -5.30 -6.49 -19.27
CA MET A 141 -3.93 -6.17 -18.91
C MET A 141 -3.26 -5.23 -19.91
N GLY A 142 -3.53 -5.43 -21.22
CA GLY A 142 -3.04 -4.54 -22.28
C GLY A 142 -3.54 -3.11 -22.12
N ILE A 143 -4.83 -2.90 -21.80
CA ILE A 143 -5.38 -1.58 -21.52
C ILE A 143 -4.74 -0.97 -20.27
N MET A 144 -4.63 -1.73 -19.17
CA MET A 144 -4.06 -1.24 -17.91
C MET A 144 -2.59 -0.86 -18.04
N ILE A 145 -1.79 -1.64 -18.73
CA ILE A 145 -0.35 -1.37 -18.95
C ILE A 145 -0.16 -0.24 -19.96
N GLY A 146 -0.93 -0.25 -21.06
CA GLY A 146 -0.86 0.81 -22.07
C GLY A 146 -1.21 2.20 -21.52
N SER A 147 -2.12 2.25 -20.56
CA SER A 147 -2.55 3.48 -19.88
C SER A 147 -1.86 3.75 -18.52
N ALA A 148 -0.92 2.91 -18.09
CA ALA A 148 -0.30 2.98 -16.77
C ALA A 148 0.30 4.37 -16.45
N LEU A 149 0.74 5.13 -17.47
CA LEU A 149 1.28 6.47 -17.28
C LEU A 149 0.27 7.42 -16.60
N ILE A 150 -1.01 7.28 -16.91
CA ILE A 150 -2.09 8.07 -16.27
C ILE A 150 -2.16 7.76 -14.79
N ALA A 151 -2.14 6.47 -14.41
CA ALA A 151 -2.17 6.03 -13.03
C ALA A 151 -0.93 6.51 -12.24
N PHE A 152 0.27 6.39 -12.84
CA PHE A 152 1.51 6.87 -12.22
C PHE A 152 1.48 8.39 -12.00
N PHE A 153 1.08 9.17 -13.01
CA PHE A 153 0.99 10.62 -12.88
C PHE A 153 -0.06 11.05 -11.87
N LEU A 154 -1.21 10.37 -11.84
CA LEU A 154 -2.24 10.63 -10.82
C LEU A 154 -1.67 10.41 -9.42
N SER A 155 -1.01 9.28 -9.17
CA SER A 155 -0.41 8.97 -7.88
C SER A 155 0.64 9.99 -7.45
N LEU A 156 1.59 10.36 -8.34
CA LEU A 156 2.59 11.38 -8.07
C LEU A 156 1.95 12.72 -7.68
N ASN A 157 0.90 13.12 -8.38
CA ASN A 157 0.22 14.37 -8.14
C ASN A 157 -0.62 14.36 -6.85
N VAL A 158 -1.28 13.25 -6.52
CA VAL A 158 -2.02 13.05 -5.26
C VAL A 158 -1.05 13.10 -4.07
N ASP A 159 0.08 12.40 -4.16
CA ASP A 159 1.09 12.39 -3.10
C ASP A 159 1.77 13.77 -2.94
N ALA A 160 1.99 14.50 -4.04
CA ALA A 160 2.50 15.86 -3.97
C ALA A 160 1.49 16.81 -3.28
N LEU A 161 0.19 16.72 -3.59
CA LEU A 161 -0.86 17.49 -2.90
C LEU A 161 -0.88 17.21 -1.39
N ARG A 162 -0.69 15.94 -1.00
CA ARG A 162 -0.55 15.53 0.39
C ARG A 162 0.64 16.22 1.07
N CYS A 163 1.82 16.17 0.44
CA CYS A 163 3.03 16.78 0.97
C CYS A 163 2.94 18.32 1.04
N GLU A 164 2.19 18.94 0.12
CA GLU A 164 1.87 20.38 0.12
C GLU A 164 0.87 20.79 1.24
N GLY A 165 0.28 19.83 1.97
CA GLY A 165 -0.75 20.08 2.98
C GLY A 165 -2.15 20.34 2.39
N ARG A 166 -2.36 20.08 1.10
CA ARG A 166 -3.65 20.28 0.41
C ARG A 166 -4.56 19.06 0.56
N ILE A 167 -4.70 18.59 1.81
CA ILE A 167 -5.38 17.33 2.15
C ILE A 167 -6.84 17.33 1.68
N GLY A 168 -7.59 18.41 1.89
CA GLY A 168 -9.01 18.49 1.50
C GLY A 168 -9.21 18.31 -0.01
N PHE A 169 -8.39 18.96 -0.85
CA PHE A 169 -8.47 18.81 -2.29
C PHE A 169 -8.01 17.41 -2.74
N MET A 170 -6.93 16.90 -2.16
CA MET A 170 -6.49 15.52 -2.38
C MET A 170 -7.62 14.52 -2.07
N THR A 171 -8.27 14.65 -0.91
CA THR A 171 -9.39 13.80 -0.49
C THR A 171 -10.55 13.87 -1.49
N ALA A 172 -10.95 15.08 -1.87
CA ALA A 172 -12.05 15.28 -2.82
C ALA A 172 -11.78 14.62 -4.18
N VAL A 173 -10.56 14.79 -4.71
CA VAL A 173 -10.18 14.20 -6.01
C VAL A 173 -10.11 12.67 -5.92
N THR A 174 -9.55 12.11 -4.83
CA THR A 174 -9.44 10.66 -4.68
C THR A 174 -10.82 10.01 -4.51
N LEU A 175 -11.73 10.62 -3.74
CA LEU A 175 -13.11 10.15 -3.64
C LEU A 175 -13.85 10.28 -4.97
N ALA A 176 -13.66 11.39 -5.68
CA ALA A 176 -14.22 11.57 -7.01
C ALA A 176 -13.72 10.50 -8.00
N ALA A 177 -12.41 10.16 -7.95
CA ALA A 177 -11.85 9.10 -8.78
C ALA A 177 -12.55 7.75 -8.54
N SER A 178 -12.80 7.41 -7.27
CA SER A 178 -13.47 6.15 -6.91
C SER A 178 -14.94 6.14 -7.31
N LEU A 179 -15.67 7.24 -7.11
CA LEU A 179 -17.07 7.36 -7.54
C LEU A 179 -17.21 7.35 -9.07
N LEU A 180 -16.34 8.09 -9.76
CA LEU A 180 -16.28 8.08 -11.23
C LEU A 180 -15.93 6.72 -11.79
N ASN A 181 -15.03 5.97 -11.11
CA ASN A 181 -14.71 4.60 -11.49
C ASN A 181 -15.95 3.70 -11.45
N ILE A 182 -16.72 3.73 -10.35
CA ILE A 182 -17.98 2.97 -10.24
C ILE A 182 -18.96 3.36 -11.36
N ALA A 183 -19.18 4.66 -11.54
CA ALA A 183 -20.11 5.16 -12.56
C ALA A 183 -19.67 4.79 -13.99
N ALA A 184 -18.38 4.93 -14.28
CA ALA A 184 -17.81 4.57 -15.58
C ALA A 184 -17.83 3.06 -15.82
N ASN A 185 -17.50 2.25 -14.82
CA ASN A 185 -17.58 0.79 -14.92
C ASN A 185 -19.01 0.33 -15.18
N TRP A 186 -19.98 0.87 -14.43
CA TRP A 186 -21.39 0.60 -14.70
C TRP A 186 -21.80 1.02 -16.12
N PHE A 187 -21.45 2.22 -16.55
CA PHE A 187 -21.78 2.72 -17.88
C PHE A 187 -21.18 1.87 -19.00
N PHE A 188 -19.88 1.59 -18.94
CA PHE A 188 -19.20 0.84 -20.00
C PHE A 188 -19.56 -0.66 -19.99
N MET A 189 -19.78 -1.27 -18.82
CA MET A 189 -20.14 -2.69 -18.74
C MET A 189 -21.62 -2.95 -18.90
N ALA A 190 -22.50 -2.19 -18.21
CA ALA A 190 -23.93 -2.46 -18.20
C ALA A 190 -24.67 -1.79 -19.39
N VAL A 191 -24.31 -0.53 -19.73
CA VAL A 191 -25.00 0.23 -20.79
C VAL A 191 -24.38 -0.03 -22.15
N MET A 192 -23.05 0.13 -22.26
CA MET A 192 -22.32 -0.04 -23.52
C MET A 192 -21.99 -1.50 -23.85
N GLN A 193 -22.08 -2.39 -22.87
CA GLN A 193 -21.80 -3.83 -23.00
C GLN A 193 -20.38 -4.16 -23.55
N TRP A 194 -19.40 -3.34 -23.18
CA TRP A 194 -17.99 -3.53 -23.61
C TRP A 194 -17.27 -4.65 -22.84
N GLY A 195 -17.98 -5.41 -22.02
CA GLY A 195 -17.44 -6.54 -21.30
C GLY A 195 -16.25 -6.15 -20.39
N VAL A 196 -15.20 -6.96 -20.40
CA VAL A 196 -13.99 -6.77 -19.60
C VAL A 196 -13.25 -5.47 -19.96
N ALA A 197 -13.25 -5.09 -21.25
CA ALA A 197 -12.68 -3.81 -21.68
C ALA A 197 -13.38 -2.62 -21.03
N GLY A 198 -14.71 -2.73 -20.80
CA GLY A 198 -15.48 -1.68 -20.13
C GLY A 198 -14.99 -1.38 -18.72
N SER A 199 -14.65 -2.38 -17.91
CA SER A 199 -14.07 -2.18 -16.58
C SER A 199 -12.69 -1.50 -16.65
N ALA A 200 -11.78 -1.98 -17.52
CA ALA A 200 -10.48 -1.38 -17.68
C ALA A 200 -10.55 0.09 -18.15
N ILE A 201 -11.35 0.36 -19.18
CA ILE A 201 -11.54 1.73 -19.73
C ILE A 201 -12.23 2.62 -18.70
N GLY A 202 -13.21 2.11 -17.94
CA GLY A 202 -13.85 2.84 -16.85
C GLY A 202 -12.86 3.31 -15.80
N THR A 203 -11.97 2.41 -15.38
CA THR A 203 -10.87 2.73 -14.42
C THR A 203 -9.94 3.80 -14.98
N VAL A 204 -9.47 3.63 -16.20
CA VAL A 204 -8.57 4.58 -16.86
C VAL A 204 -9.22 5.94 -17.08
N SER A 205 -10.48 5.97 -17.49
CA SER A 205 -11.24 7.21 -17.71
C SER A 205 -11.41 8.01 -16.43
N ALA A 206 -11.77 7.35 -15.31
CA ALA A 206 -11.88 7.97 -14.01
C ALA A 206 -10.55 8.59 -13.56
N GLN A 207 -9.45 7.84 -13.72
CA GLN A 207 -8.10 8.32 -13.39
C GLN A 207 -7.69 9.50 -14.27
N ALA A 208 -7.97 9.47 -15.57
CA ALA A 208 -7.66 10.54 -16.52
C ALA A 208 -8.41 11.84 -16.19
N ILE A 209 -9.71 11.76 -15.88
CA ILE A 209 -10.52 12.91 -15.48
C ILE A 209 -9.96 13.55 -14.19
N CYS A 210 -9.63 12.72 -13.19
CA CYS A 210 -9.08 13.22 -11.94
C CYS A 210 -7.67 13.81 -12.10
N LEU A 211 -6.83 13.21 -12.93
CA LEU A 211 -5.53 13.79 -13.28
C LEU A 211 -5.70 15.15 -13.97
N ALA A 212 -6.59 15.25 -14.95
CA ALA A 212 -6.89 16.51 -15.62
C ALA A 212 -7.39 17.59 -14.63
N ALA A 213 -8.26 17.22 -13.69
CA ALA A 213 -8.73 18.13 -12.63
C ALA A 213 -7.57 18.62 -11.73
N ILE A 214 -6.64 17.76 -11.35
CA ILE A 214 -5.45 18.17 -10.57
C ILE A 214 -4.55 19.08 -11.39
N LEU A 215 -4.30 18.76 -12.65
CA LEU A 215 -3.47 19.60 -13.51
C LEU A 215 -4.09 20.98 -13.74
N ALA A 216 -5.40 21.05 -13.99
CA ALA A 216 -6.13 22.33 -14.10
C ALA A 216 -6.04 23.14 -12.78
N TYR A 217 -6.21 22.49 -11.63
CA TYR A 217 -6.04 23.13 -10.33
C TYR A 217 -4.63 23.70 -10.14
N ARG A 218 -3.58 22.93 -10.52
CA ARG A 218 -2.20 23.37 -10.41
C ARG A 218 -1.90 24.57 -11.34
N TRP A 219 -2.51 24.61 -12.53
CA TRP A 219 -2.35 25.76 -13.44
C TRP A 219 -3.04 27.01 -12.91
N GLY A 220 -4.19 26.91 -12.28
CA GLY A 220 -4.93 28.03 -11.71
C GLY A 220 -4.36 28.58 -10.41
N LYS A 221 -3.41 27.89 -9.74
CA LYS A 221 -2.84 28.33 -8.46
C LYS A 221 -1.36 28.67 -8.58
N VAL A 222 -1.00 29.93 -8.26
CA VAL A 222 0.39 30.43 -8.32
C VAL A 222 1.30 29.66 -7.34
N ASP A 223 0.77 29.29 -6.16
CA ASP A 223 1.51 28.59 -5.10
C ASP A 223 1.52 27.06 -5.25
N ALA A 224 0.95 26.48 -6.31
CA ALA A 224 0.99 25.04 -6.52
C ALA A 224 2.38 24.58 -6.95
N LEU A 225 2.80 23.42 -6.49
CA LEU A 225 4.03 22.80 -6.93
C LEU A 225 3.89 22.40 -8.40
N ARG A 226 4.79 22.88 -9.25
CA ARG A 226 4.86 22.51 -10.66
C ARG A 226 6.21 21.88 -10.95
N PRO A 227 6.28 20.83 -11.79
CA PRO A 227 7.57 20.27 -12.16
C PRO A 227 8.41 21.30 -12.91
N ALA A 228 9.64 21.50 -12.49
CA ALA A 228 10.58 22.43 -13.13
C ALA A 228 12.03 22.03 -12.92
N GLY A 229 12.79 22.05 -14.01
CA GLY A 229 14.21 21.68 -14.00
C GLY A 229 14.45 20.17 -13.88
N ARG A 230 15.71 19.79 -13.67
CA ARG A 230 16.13 18.40 -13.38
C ARG A 230 16.71 18.35 -11.98
N GLY A 231 16.43 17.27 -11.26
CA GLY A 231 17.07 17.00 -9.97
C GLY A 231 18.57 16.65 -10.12
N PRO A 232 19.28 16.56 -8.98
CA PRO A 232 20.69 16.17 -8.96
C PRO A 232 20.90 14.79 -9.59
N ALA A 233 22.10 14.56 -10.13
CA ALA A 233 22.49 13.26 -10.63
C ALA A 233 22.39 12.22 -9.50
N GLY A 234 21.69 11.10 -9.75
CA GLY A 234 21.48 10.04 -8.76
C GLY A 234 20.22 10.16 -7.91
N GLU A 235 19.42 11.22 -8.02
CA GLU A 235 18.16 11.38 -7.29
C GLU A 235 17.18 10.22 -7.56
N TRP A 236 17.19 9.62 -8.76
CA TRP A 236 16.43 8.42 -9.08
C TRP A 236 16.75 7.26 -8.14
N LYS A 237 18.04 7.06 -7.80
CA LYS A 237 18.45 6.02 -6.84
C LYS A 237 17.85 6.26 -5.47
N THR A 238 17.83 7.51 -5.03
CA THR A 238 17.25 7.89 -3.74
C THR A 238 15.73 7.70 -3.73
N ILE A 239 15.03 8.08 -4.81
CA ILE A 239 13.58 7.85 -4.96
C ILE A 239 13.30 6.34 -4.91
N LEU A 240 14.00 5.54 -5.69
CA LEU A 240 13.82 4.09 -5.72
C LEU A 240 14.14 3.45 -4.35
N ALA A 241 15.25 3.84 -3.72
CA ALA A 241 15.63 3.30 -2.41
C ALA A 241 14.60 3.60 -1.31
N LEU A 242 14.04 4.82 -1.29
CA LEU A 242 13.02 5.21 -0.31
C LEU A 242 11.64 4.64 -0.62
N GLY A 243 11.32 4.37 -1.87
CA GLY A 243 10.05 3.73 -2.27
C GLY A 243 10.05 2.20 -2.12
N MET A 244 11.24 1.58 -2.11
CA MET A 244 11.41 0.12 -2.08
C MET A 244 10.67 -0.59 -0.94
N PRO A 245 10.68 -0.12 0.33
CA PRO A 245 10.01 -0.82 1.42
C PRO A 245 8.51 -1.01 1.17
N MET A 246 7.83 0.03 0.68
CA MET A 246 6.40 -0.03 0.39
C MET A 246 6.10 -0.90 -0.83
N SER A 247 6.86 -0.72 -1.91
CA SER A 247 6.71 -1.46 -3.17
C SER A 247 6.91 -2.96 -2.99
N LEU A 248 8.04 -3.36 -2.42
CA LEU A 248 8.34 -4.77 -2.16
C LEU A 248 7.43 -5.35 -1.08
N GLY A 249 6.87 -4.52 -0.18
CA GLY A 249 5.85 -4.94 0.77
C GLY A 249 4.63 -5.56 0.08
N PHE A 250 4.12 -4.95 -0.99
CA PHE A 250 3.01 -5.50 -1.78
C PHE A 250 3.37 -6.85 -2.44
N ILE A 251 4.58 -6.96 -2.98
CA ILE A 251 5.08 -8.22 -3.56
C ILE A 251 5.22 -9.28 -2.46
N GLY A 252 5.73 -8.90 -1.29
CA GLY A 252 5.89 -9.79 -0.14
C GLY A 252 4.57 -10.40 0.33
N ILE A 253 3.50 -9.62 0.36
CA ILE A 253 2.14 -10.11 0.70
C ILE A 253 1.71 -11.20 -0.29
N SER A 254 1.90 -10.98 -1.60
CA SER A 254 1.53 -11.95 -2.64
C SER A 254 2.35 -13.24 -2.54
N LEU A 255 3.68 -13.14 -2.32
CA LEU A 255 4.55 -14.28 -2.16
C LEU A 255 4.21 -15.11 -0.92
N ASN A 256 3.95 -14.44 0.21
CA ASN A 256 3.56 -15.14 1.44
C ASN A 256 2.23 -15.85 1.29
N SER A 257 1.25 -15.26 0.60
CA SER A 257 -0.03 -15.91 0.33
C SER A 257 0.16 -17.18 -0.54
N ALA A 258 0.97 -17.09 -1.59
CA ALA A 258 1.31 -18.23 -2.42
C ALA A 258 2.05 -19.33 -1.62
N ALA A 259 2.98 -18.96 -0.73
CA ALA A 259 3.69 -19.90 0.14
C ALA A 259 2.74 -20.62 1.11
N VAL A 260 1.77 -19.91 1.68
CA VAL A 260 0.75 -20.52 2.56
C VAL A 260 -0.06 -21.58 1.77
N ILE A 261 -0.59 -21.22 0.59
CA ILE A 261 -1.38 -22.13 -0.24
C ILE A 261 -0.54 -23.37 -0.64
N PHE A 262 0.72 -23.16 -1.03
CA PHE A 262 1.64 -24.26 -1.37
C PHE A 262 1.88 -25.18 -0.17
N ASN A 263 2.13 -24.64 1.03
CA ASN A 263 2.33 -25.46 2.21
C ASN A 263 1.05 -26.22 2.63
N LEU A 264 -0.14 -25.62 2.48
CA LEU A 264 -1.39 -26.33 2.72
C LEU A 264 -1.56 -27.54 1.81
N SER A 265 -1.09 -27.49 0.57
CA SER A 265 -1.14 -28.65 -0.34
C SER A 265 -0.17 -29.77 0.06
N LEU A 266 0.94 -29.42 0.75
CA LEU A 266 1.95 -30.39 1.20
C LEU A 266 1.59 -31.09 2.52
N TRP A 267 1.07 -30.32 3.49
CA TRP A 267 0.89 -30.80 4.86
C TRP A 267 -0.48 -31.41 5.13
N GLY A 268 -1.38 -31.37 4.15
CA GLY A 268 -2.70 -32.00 4.19
C GLY A 268 -3.54 -31.53 5.38
N THR A 269 -4.74 -31.11 5.11
CA THR A 269 -5.75 -30.80 6.13
C THR A 269 -6.83 -31.85 6.05
N SER A 270 -7.56 -32.08 7.14
CA SER A 270 -8.72 -32.97 7.15
C SER A 270 -9.78 -32.54 6.13
N ASP A 271 -9.89 -31.24 5.89
CA ASP A 271 -10.74 -30.65 4.85
C ASP A 271 -10.01 -29.48 4.17
N TYR A 272 -9.26 -29.80 3.11
CA TYR A 272 -8.47 -28.84 2.35
C TYR A 272 -9.33 -27.70 1.75
N VAL A 273 -10.53 -28.01 1.26
CA VAL A 273 -11.43 -27.03 0.62
C VAL A 273 -11.94 -26.05 1.65
N ALA A 274 -12.36 -26.52 2.81
CA ALA A 274 -12.82 -25.66 3.91
C ALA A 274 -11.70 -24.78 4.46
N THR A 275 -10.49 -25.32 4.62
CA THR A 275 -9.32 -24.58 5.11
C THR A 275 -8.87 -23.49 4.14
N ILE A 276 -8.84 -23.75 2.82
CA ILE A 276 -8.56 -22.69 1.81
C ILE A 276 -9.68 -21.65 1.79
N GLY A 277 -10.94 -22.07 1.90
CA GLY A 277 -12.07 -21.16 2.02
C GLY A 277 -11.94 -20.23 3.21
N ALA A 278 -11.61 -20.79 4.39
CA ALA A 278 -11.34 -20.03 5.60
C ALA A 278 -10.16 -19.06 5.44
N TYR A 279 -9.05 -19.50 4.85
CA TYR A 279 -7.90 -18.64 4.56
C TYR A 279 -8.26 -17.48 3.64
N GLY A 280 -9.10 -17.71 2.64
CA GLY A 280 -9.63 -16.65 1.77
C GLY A 280 -10.44 -15.59 2.53
N ILE A 281 -11.25 -16.00 3.51
CA ILE A 281 -12.00 -15.10 4.40
C ILE A 281 -11.04 -14.32 5.31
N ILE A 282 -10.09 -15.02 5.93
CA ILE A 282 -9.10 -14.43 6.84
C ILE A 282 -8.26 -13.36 6.13
N THR A 283 -7.79 -13.63 4.91
CA THR A 283 -7.01 -12.65 4.14
C THR A 283 -7.81 -11.38 3.81
N ARG A 284 -9.11 -11.49 3.58
CA ARG A 284 -10.01 -10.33 3.41
C ARG A 284 -10.14 -9.52 4.70
N ILE A 285 -10.40 -10.18 5.83
CA ILE A 285 -10.47 -9.53 7.15
C ILE A 285 -9.17 -8.78 7.44
N MET A 286 -8.02 -9.45 7.24
CA MET A 286 -6.71 -8.84 7.49
C MET A 286 -6.40 -7.69 6.53
N THR A 287 -6.85 -7.77 5.28
CA THR A 287 -6.73 -6.64 4.34
C THR A 287 -7.49 -5.42 4.86
N PHE A 288 -8.74 -5.58 5.30
CA PHE A 288 -9.51 -4.47 5.87
C PHE A 288 -8.90 -3.94 7.16
N ALA A 289 -8.33 -4.80 8.00
CA ALA A 289 -7.61 -4.38 9.20
C ALA A 289 -6.30 -3.63 8.87
N TYR A 290 -5.66 -3.92 7.75
CA TYR A 290 -4.42 -3.28 7.33
C TYR A 290 -4.62 -1.87 6.75
N LEU A 291 -5.73 -1.60 6.05
CA LEU A 291 -5.96 -0.34 5.32
C LEU A 291 -5.94 0.91 6.22
N PRO A 292 -6.57 0.94 7.39
CA PRO A 292 -6.48 2.09 8.30
C PRO A 292 -5.05 2.33 8.82
N LEU A 293 -4.32 1.26 9.12
CA LEU A 293 -2.92 1.35 9.55
C LEU A 293 -2.02 1.90 8.44
N LEU A 294 -2.24 1.48 7.19
CA LEU A 294 -1.57 2.04 6.02
C LEU A 294 -1.84 3.55 5.89
N GLY A 295 -3.11 3.96 6.04
CA GLY A 295 -3.50 5.37 6.01
C GLY A 295 -2.83 6.20 7.11
N LEU A 296 -2.78 5.67 8.33
CA LEU A 296 -2.08 6.29 9.46
C LEU A 296 -0.58 6.46 9.16
N ASN A 297 0.07 5.42 8.65
CA ASN A 297 1.49 5.45 8.30
C ASN A 297 1.81 6.48 7.20
N ILE A 298 0.99 6.55 6.16
CA ILE A 298 1.11 7.55 5.09
C ILE A 298 0.98 8.99 5.63
N ALA A 299 0.01 9.23 6.51
CA ALA A 299 -0.17 10.52 7.16
C ALA A 299 1.04 10.87 8.05
N PHE A 300 1.47 9.93 8.88
CA PHE A 300 2.62 10.09 9.75
C PHE A 300 3.90 10.42 8.97
N GLN A 301 4.20 9.71 7.89
CA GLN A 301 5.37 9.99 7.05
C GLN A 301 5.37 11.43 6.52
N THR A 302 4.21 11.94 6.12
CA THR A 302 4.08 13.32 5.64
C THR A 302 4.34 14.34 6.75
N ILE A 303 3.75 14.12 7.94
CA ILE A 303 3.90 15.00 9.11
C ILE A 303 5.36 14.97 9.59
N SER A 304 5.91 13.79 9.79
CA SER A 304 7.29 13.60 10.27
C SER A 304 8.30 14.16 9.27
N GLY A 305 8.16 13.89 7.97
CA GLY A 305 9.06 14.37 6.93
C GLY A 305 9.10 15.90 6.83
N ASN A 306 7.94 16.58 6.91
CA ASN A 306 7.88 18.04 6.94
C ASN A 306 8.58 18.61 8.19
N ASN A 307 8.32 18.06 9.38
CA ASN A 307 8.94 18.51 10.62
C ASN A 307 10.45 18.24 10.64
N PHE A 308 10.88 17.08 10.12
CA PHE A 308 12.30 16.74 9.99
C PHE A 308 13.03 17.69 9.04
N GLY A 309 12.43 17.97 7.87
CA GLY A 309 12.98 18.92 6.91
C GLY A 309 13.11 20.34 7.46
N ALA A 310 12.21 20.73 8.37
CA ALA A 310 12.28 22.02 9.08
C ALA A 310 13.25 22.04 10.28
N GLY A 311 13.92 20.92 10.61
CA GLY A 311 14.81 20.82 11.77
C GLY A 311 14.09 20.77 13.12
N LEU A 312 12.78 20.45 13.14
CA LEU A 312 11.95 20.43 14.34
C LEU A 312 11.97 19.05 15.02
N SER A 313 13.13 18.64 15.56
CA SER A 313 13.35 17.29 16.13
C SER A 313 12.36 16.93 17.25
N ASP A 314 12.00 17.87 18.14
CA ASP A 314 11.00 17.62 19.17
C ASP A 314 9.62 17.32 18.61
N ARG A 315 9.23 17.97 17.51
CA ARG A 315 7.95 17.71 16.85
C ARG A 315 7.98 16.36 16.12
N VAL A 316 9.13 15.97 15.56
CA VAL A 316 9.33 14.64 14.97
C VAL A 316 9.15 13.56 16.03
N GLY A 317 9.80 13.69 17.17
CA GLY A 317 9.67 12.73 18.28
C GLY A 317 8.24 12.61 18.83
N ARG A 318 7.56 13.76 19.03
CA ARG A 318 6.14 13.75 19.44
C ARG A 318 5.22 13.16 18.37
N SER A 319 5.49 13.42 17.09
CA SER A 319 4.73 12.82 15.98
C SER A 319 4.89 11.31 15.95
N LEU A 320 6.12 10.80 16.17
CA LEU A 320 6.40 9.39 16.28
C LEU A 320 5.62 8.75 17.43
N LEU A 321 5.66 9.38 18.62
CA LEU A 321 4.91 8.88 19.78
C LEU A 321 3.40 8.79 19.51
N ILE A 322 2.81 9.83 18.92
CA ILE A 322 1.38 9.84 18.55
C ILE A 322 1.08 8.71 17.58
N ALA A 323 1.91 8.53 16.54
CA ALA A 323 1.70 7.47 15.55
C ALA A 323 1.82 6.07 16.17
N MET A 324 2.83 5.85 17.05
CA MET A 324 3.02 4.57 17.73
C MET A 324 1.87 4.25 18.69
N VAL A 325 1.44 5.22 19.51
CA VAL A 325 0.30 5.03 20.41
C VAL A 325 -0.98 4.77 19.63
N SER A 326 -1.23 5.53 18.55
CA SER A 326 -2.41 5.31 17.71
C SER A 326 -2.40 3.95 17.04
N ALA A 327 -1.25 3.51 16.51
CA ALA A 327 -1.08 2.19 15.92
C ALA A 327 -1.25 1.07 16.96
N LEU A 328 -0.69 1.25 18.17
CA LEU A 328 -0.84 0.31 19.27
C LEU A 328 -2.30 0.12 19.66
N VAL A 329 -2.99 1.22 19.93
CA VAL A 329 -4.42 1.18 20.33
C VAL A 329 -5.26 0.55 19.23
N TYR A 330 -5.05 0.95 17.97
CA TYR A 330 -5.79 0.37 16.85
C TYR A 330 -5.53 -1.12 16.69
N CYS A 331 -4.27 -1.55 16.61
CA CYS A 331 -3.92 -2.95 16.39
C CYS A 331 -4.31 -3.84 17.57
N ALA A 332 -4.15 -3.37 18.81
CA ALA A 332 -4.63 -4.09 20.01
C ALA A 332 -6.15 -4.22 20.03
N THR A 333 -6.88 -3.19 19.57
CA THR A 333 -8.35 -3.25 19.44
C THR A 333 -8.76 -4.28 18.39
N VAL A 334 -8.07 -4.34 17.24
CA VAL A 334 -8.33 -5.35 16.21
C VAL A 334 -8.06 -6.74 16.74
N GLU A 335 -6.89 -6.97 17.36
CA GLU A 335 -6.50 -8.25 17.95
C GLU A 335 -7.52 -8.72 19.00
N LEU A 336 -7.85 -7.87 19.96
CA LEU A 336 -8.84 -8.17 20.99
C LEU A 336 -10.24 -8.46 20.42
N SER A 337 -10.66 -7.69 19.40
CA SER A 337 -11.94 -7.90 18.72
C SER A 337 -11.99 -9.24 18.03
N VAL A 338 -10.90 -9.66 17.39
CA VAL A 338 -10.79 -10.96 16.74
C VAL A 338 -10.79 -12.09 17.77
N GLU A 339 -10.02 -11.97 18.85
CA GLU A 339 -9.97 -12.99 19.91
C GLU A 339 -11.35 -13.21 20.56
N LEU A 340 -12.07 -12.13 20.83
CA LEU A 340 -13.39 -12.19 21.46
C LEU A 340 -14.51 -12.68 20.52
N LEU A 341 -14.39 -12.41 19.21
CA LEU A 341 -15.46 -12.61 18.22
C LEU A 341 -15.10 -13.59 17.12
N ALA A 342 -13.98 -14.33 17.21
CA ALA A 342 -13.48 -15.23 16.17
C ALA A 342 -14.55 -16.17 15.61
N GLY A 343 -15.37 -16.76 16.47
CA GLY A 343 -16.47 -17.65 16.08
C GLY A 343 -17.61 -16.96 15.30
N ARG A 344 -17.68 -15.63 15.30
CA ARG A 344 -18.71 -14.86 14.58
C ARG A 344 -18.22 -14.31 13.25
N PHE A 345 -16.92 -14.05 13.11
CA PHE A 345 -16.37 -13.46 11.89
C PHE A 345 -16.58 -14.33 10.65
N GLY A 346 -16.41 -15.66 10.76
CA GLY A 346 -16.67 -16.58 9.65
C GLY A 346 -18.12 -16.54 9.17
N ALA A 347 -19.06 -16.47 10.09
CA ALA A 347 -20.50 -16.47 9.80
C ALA A 347 -20.99 -15.20 9.07
N ILE A 348 -20.20 -14.11 9.07
CA ILE A 348 -20.50 -12.90 8.29
C ILE A 348 -20.33 -13.16 6.77
N PHE A 349 -19.43 -14.07 6.40
CA PHE A 349 -19.05 -14.30 5.00
C PHE A 349 -19.68 -15.57 4.42
N VAL A 350 -19.89 -16.62 5.23
CA VAL A 350 -20.41 -17.92 4.79
C VAL A 350 -21.32 -18.54 5.84
N SER A 351 -22.27 -19.37 5.36
CA SER A 351 -23.19 -20.11 6.22
C SER A 351 -22.73 -21.54 6.49
N ASP A 352 -21.64 -22.01 5.87
CA ASP A 352 -21.10 -23.36 6.06
C ASP A 352 -20.44 -23.49 7.44
N PRO A 353 -20.95 -24.34 8.34
CA PRO A 353 -20.42 -24.48 9.68
C PRO A 353 -18.97 -24.97 9.73
N ILE A 354 -18.52 -25.76 8.74
CA ILE A 354 -17.16 -26.29 8.68
C ILE A 354 -16.19 -25.14 8.40
N VAL A 355 -16.49 -24.31 7.39
CA VAL A 355 -15.67 -23.13 7.04
C VAL A 355 -15.67 -22.12 8.20
N VAL A 356 -16.83 -21.88 8.84
CA VAL A 356 -16.92 -20.99 10.01
C VAL A 356 -16.05 -21.50 11.17
N GLY A 357 -16.06 -22.82 11.41
CA GLY A 357 -15.21 -23.45 12.41
C GLY A 357 -13.72 -23.30 12.12
N GLU A 358 -13.31 -23.46 10.84
CA GLU A 358 -11.93 -23.26 10.41
C GLU A 358 -11.49 -21.78 10.55
N VAL A 359 -12.34 -20.82 10.21
CA VAL A 359 -12.05 -19.40 10.47
C VAL A 359 -11.83 -19.14 11.95
N ALA A 360 -12.70 -19.67 12.81
CA ALA A 360 -12.58 -19.52 14.27
C ALA A 360 -11.29 -20.15 14.83
N ARG A 361 -10.82 -21.25 14.23
CA ARG A 361 -9.58 -21.95 14.60
C ARG A 361 -8.32 -21.19 14.17
N ILE A 362 -8.32 -20.64 12.97
CA ILE A 362 -7.12 -20.07 12.33
C ILE A 362 -6.94 -18.58 12.64
N LEU A 363 -8.03 -17.80 12.63
CA LEU A 363 -7.99 -16.34 12.69
C LEU A 363 -7.26 -15.80 13.95
N PRO A 364 -7.43 -16.35 15.18
CA PRO A 364 -6.70 -15.88 16.35
C PRO A 364 -5.17 -15.98 16.21
N TRP A 365 -4.66 -17.06 15.62
CA TRP A 365 -3.23 -17.22 15.36
C TRP A 365 -2.70 -16.22 14.32
N THR A 366 -3.53 -15.89 13.34
CA THR A 366 -3.16 -14.93 12.28
C THR A 366 -3.05 -13.50 12.80
N VAL A 367 -3.84 -13.14 13.82
CA VAL A 367 -3.76 -11.80 14.44
C VAL A 367 -2.89 -11.77 15.68
N GLY A 368 -2.40 -12.91 16.14
CA GLY A 368 -1.53 -12.97 17.30
C GLY A 368 -0.32 -12.03 17.16
N CYS A 369 -0.10 -11.18 18.16
CA CYS A 369 0.91 -10.13 18.15
C CYS A 369 0.69 -9.03 17.09
N TYR A 370 -0.53 -8.81 16.60
CA TYR A 370 -0.83 -7.76 15.61
C TYR A 370 -0.51 -6.36 16.13
N PHE A 371 -0.55 -6.15 17.46
CA PHE A 371 -0.13 -4.90 18.08
C PHE A 371 1.34 -4.57 17.83
N LEU A 372 2.23 -5.57 17.69
CA LEU A 372 3.63 -5.39 17.30
C LEU A 372 3.77 -5.02 15.82
N PHE A 373 2.94 -5.63 14.96
CA PHE A 373 2.94 -5.32 13.53
C PHE A 373 2.76 -3.83 13.24
N GLY A 374 1.79 -3.20 13.93
CA GLY A 374 1.57 -1.75 13.80
C GLY A 374 2.80 -0.92 14.13
N GLN A 375 3.55 -1.30 15.17
CA GLN A 375 4.77 -0.61 15.58
C GLN A 375 5.87 -0.71 14.50
N MET A 376 6.04 -1.88 13.89
CA MET A 376 7.05 -2.09 12.85
C MET A 376 6.76 -1.29 11.58
N ILE A 377 5.48 -1.15 11.20
CA ILE A 377 5.06 -0.30 10.08
C ILE A 377 5.37 1.17 10.36
N VAL A 378 5.07 1.66 11.57
CA VAL A 378 5.37 3.04 11.96
C VAL A 378 6.87 3.29 11.98
N LEU A 379 7.69 2.35 12.50
CA LEU A 379 9.15 2.47 12.48
C LEU A 379 9.71 2.50 11.06
N SER A 380 9.22 1.65 10.16
CA SER A 380 9.59 1.71 8.74
C SER A 380 9.27 3.07 8.13
N GLY A 381 8.05 3.57 8.38
CA GLY A 381 7.61 4.89 7.94
C GLY A 381 8.42 6.04 8.54
N TYR A 382 8.84 5.91 9.80
CA TYR A 382 9.72 6.87 10.46
C TYR A 382 11.05 7.00 9.72
N PHE A 383 11.78 5.90 9.54
CA PHE A 383 13.07 5.92 8.86
C PHE A 383 12.94 6.38 7.40
N GLN A 384 11.86 6.01 6.72
CA GLN A 384 11.56 6.51 5.39
C GLN A 384 11.35 8.05 5.40
N SER A 385 10.62 8.59 6.38
CA SER A 385 10.32 10.03 6.47
C SER A 385 11.56 10.89 6.71
N ILE A 386 12.53 10.40 7.49
CA ILE A 386 13.81 11.08 7.74
C ILE A 386 14.86 10.85 6.63
N GLY A 387 14.55 9.99 5.65
CA GLY A 387 15.42 9.72 4.50
C GLY A 387 16.41 8.57 4.68
N ASP A 388 16.29 7.80 5.75
CA ASP A 388 17.12 6.61 5.99
C ASP A 388 16.52 5.38 5.28
N ALA A 389 16.79 5.27 3.98
CA ALA A 389 16.28 4.20 3.15
C ALA A 389 16.73 2.81 3.63
N ARG A 390 17.96 2.70 4.19
CA ARG A 390 18.49 1.42 4.66
C ARG A 390 17.69 0.88 5.84
N ARG A 391 17.45 1.72 6.86
CA ARG A 391 16.69 1.30 8.05
C ARG A 391 15.21 1.15 7.73
N ALA A 392 14.65 2.01 6.86
CA ALA A 392 13.30 1.82 6.35
C ALA A 392 13.13 0.45 5.67
N ALA A 393 14.09 0.02 4.85
CA ALA A 393 14.08 -1.29 4.21
C ALA A 393 14.22 -2.43 5.24
N ILE A 394 15.09 -2.31 6.25
CA ILE A 394 15.20 -3.31 7.32
C ILE A 394 13.86 -3.53 8.00
N PHE A 395 13.19 -2.46 8.46
CA PHE A 395 11.90 -2.59 9.14
C PHE A 395 10.74 -2.99 8.22
N GLY A 396 10.76 -2.57 6.95
CA GLY A 396 9.68 -2.86 6.00
C GLY A 396 9.80 -4.22 5.32
N LEU A 397 11.01 -4.72 5.10
CA LEU A 397 11.24 -5.93 4.28
C LEU A 397 11.64 -7.16 5.08
N SER A 398 12.21 -7.02 6.29
CA SER A 398 12.61 -8.19 7.08
C SER A 398 11.41 -9.06 7.44
N ARG A 399 10.26 -8.46 7.74
CA ARG A 399 9.05 -9.21 8.07
C ARG A 399 8.64 -10.15 6.94
N PRO A 400 8.30 -9.70 5.72
CA PRO A 400 7.81 -10.59 4.66
C PRO A 400 8.90 -11.53 4.13
N TYR A 401 10.13 -11.08 3.98
CA TYR A 401 11.17 -11.82 3.26
C TYR A 401 12.12 -12.61 4.16
N LEU A 402 12.51 -12.05 5.31
CA LEU A 402 13.46 -12.69 6.20
C LEU A 402 12.81 -13.61 7.23
N PHE A 403 11.59 -13.25 7.67
CA PHE A 403 10.91 -14.02 8.71
C PHE A 403 9.70 -14.78 8.18
N THR A 404 8.66 -14.09 7.68
CA THR A 404 7.41 -14.76 7.32
C THR A 404 7.62 -15.85 6.26
N LEU A 405 8.27 -15.53 5.14
CA LEU A 405 8.44 -16.48 4.06
C LEU A 405 9.24 -17.73 4.49
N PRO A 406 10.43 -17.65 5.13
CA PRO A 406 11.14 -18.83 5.61
C PRO A 406 10.39 -19.59 6.70
N LEU A 407 9.75 -18.91 7.66
CA LEU A 407 9.01 -19.55 8.74
C LEU A 407 7.78 -20.32 8.23
N THR A 408 7.15 -19.85 7.12
CA THR A 408 6.04 -20.57 6.47
C THR A 408 6.46 -21.96 6.00
N PHE A 409 7.73 -22.16 5.64
CA PHE A 409 8.27 -23.47 5.29
C PHE A 409 8.85 -24.23 6.48
N LEU A 410 9.42 -23.56 7.47
CA LEU A 410 10.11 -24.20 8.59
C LEU A 410 9.15 -24.70 9.69
N LEU A 411 8.19 -23.86 10.12
CA LEU A 411 7.32 -24.20 11.25
C LEU A 411 6.43 -25.44 11.01
N PRO A 412 5.93 -25.70 9.79
CA PRO A 412 5.17 -26.92 9.56
C PRO A 412 5.94 -28.23 9.80
N HIS A 413 7.27 -28.22 9.66
CA HIS A 413 8.10 -29.40 10.00
C HIS A 413 8.11 -29.73 11.51
N ILE A 414 7.80 -28.74 12.36
CA ILE A 414 7.80 -28.87 13.81
C ILE A 414 6.38 -29.06 14.36
N PHE A 415 5.43 -28.28 13.83
CA PHE A 415 4.06 -28.18 14.37
C PHE A 415 2.97 -28.71 13.40
N GLY A 416 3.37 -29.35 12.28
CA GLY A 416 2.42 -29.78 11.25
C GLY A 416 1.70 -28.57 10.61
N GLU A 417 0.47 -28.78 10.14
CA GLU A 417 -0.38 -27.74 9.54
C GLU A 417 -0.50 -26.50 10.44
N MET A 418 -0.57 -26.69 11.77
CA MET A 418 -0.70 -25.59 12.70
C MET A 418 0.48 -24.61 12.64
N GLY A 419 1.67 -25.11 12.26
CA GLY A 419 2.85 -24.29 12.05
C GLY A 419 2.66 -23.19 11.01
N ILE A 420 1.79 -23.41 10.00
CA ILE A 420 1.49 -22.39 8.97
C ILE A 420 0.79 -21.18 9.62
N TRP A 421 -0.13 -21.43 10.51
CA TRP A 421 -0.94 -20.39 11.16
C TRP A 421 -0.21 -19.65 12.29
N MET A 422 0.80 -20.29 12.87
CA MET A 422 1.65 -19.69 13.91
C MET A 422 2.70 -18.72 13.36
N VAL A 423 2.95 -18.73 12.05
CA VAL A 423 3.97 -17.88 11.38
C VAL A 423 3.89 -16.41 11.79
N PRO A 424 2.72 -15.73 11.81
CA PRO A 424 2.65 -14.32 12.18
C PRO A 424 3.21 -14.04 13.57
N VAL A 425 2.87 -14.86 14.57
CA VAL A 425 3.35 -14.71 15.96
C VAL A 425 4.87 -14.82 16.05
N PHE A 426 5.45 -15.82 15.40
CA PHE A 426 6.91 -16.00 15.39
C PHE A 426 7.61 -14.88 14.60
N ALA A 427 7.05 -14.47 13.46
CA ALA A 427 7.60 -13.39 12.64
C ALA A 427 7.62 -12.05 13.40
N GLU A 428 6.52 -11.70 14.10
CA GLU A 428 6.46 -10.48 14.90
C GLU A 428 7.42 -10.53 16.10
N SER A 429 7.59 -11.69 16.74
CA SER A 429 8.56 -11.88 17.82
C SER A 429 10.00 -11.68 17.30
N CYS A 430 10.35 -12.23 16.15
CA CYS A 430 11.64 -12.02 15.51
C CYS A 430 11.83 -10.53 15.12
N MET A 431 10.77 -9.88 14.61
CA MET A 431 10.82 -8.45 14.30
C MET A 431 11.04 -7.59 15.54
N LEU A 432 10.45 -7.93 16.69
CA LEU A 432 10.69 -7.22 17.94
C LEU A 432 12.17 -7.33 18.37
N LEU A 433 12.77 -8.52 18.29
CA LEU A 433 14.18 -8.72 18.59
C LEU A 433 15.08 -7.92 17.64
N LEU A 434 14.78 -7.93 16.35
CA LEU A 434 15.50 -7.14 15.34
C LEU A 434 15.37 -5.64 15.63
N ALA A 435 14.16 -5.16 15.94
CA ALA A 435 13.93 -3.77 16.30
C ALA A 435 14.72 -3.35 17.53
N ALA A 436 14.67 -4.14 18.61
CA ALA A 436 15.44 -3.89 19.81
C ALA A 436 16.97 -3.82 19.52
N TRP A 437 17.48 -4.75 18.73
CA TRP A 437 18.89 -4.76 18.33
C TRP A 437 19.28 -3.52 17.53
N VAL A 438 18.48 -3.13 16.53
CA VAL A 438 18.75 -1.93 15.70
C VAL A 438 18.71 -0.67 16.55
N LEU A 439 17.70 -0.49 17.40
CA LEU A 439 17.53 0.71 18.23
C LEU A 439 18.63 0.84 19.29
N VAL A 440 19.00 -0.27 19.96
CA VAL A 440 20.13 -0.29 20.92
C VAL A 440 21.45 0.04 20.24
N ARG A 441 21.66 -0.49 19.02
CA ARG A 441 22.87 -0.18 18.25
C ARG A 441 22.95 1.31 17.87
N LEU A 442 21.82 1.92 17.48
CA LEU A 442 21.73 3.35 17.18
C LEU A 442 22.02 4.21 18.41
N ALA A 443 21.41 3.87 19.54
CA ALA A 443 21.64 4.58 20.79
C ALA A 443 23.12 4.53 21.21
N ARG A 444 23.77 3.35 21.09
CA ARG A 444 25.15 3.13 21.53
C ARG A 444 26.22 3.68 20.57
N ARG A 445 26.00 3.58 19.25
CA ARG A 445 27.04 3.91 18.26
C ARG A 445 26.90 5.31 17.68
N GLU A 446 25.67 5.78 17.50
CA GLU A 446 25.37 7.06 16.85
C GLU A 446 24.89 8.12 17.86
N GLY A 447 24.79 7.77 19.15
CA GLY A 447 24.35 8.70 20.19
C GLY A 447 22.87 9.11 20.10
N TRP A 448 22.07 8.39 19.30
CA TRP A 448 20.68 8.72 19.10
C TRP A 448 19.86 8.51 20.38
N ARG A 449 19.14 9.53 20.80
CA ARG A 449 18.26 9.44 21.96
C ARG A 449 17.22 8.33 21.73
N TYR A 450 17.28 7.31 22.61
CA TYR A 450 16.47 6.08 22.49
C TYR A 450 16.64 5.31 21.15
N GLY A 451 17.71 5.58 20.39
CA GLY A 451 17.92 5.00 19.07
C GLY A 451 16.96 5.53 17.98
N LEU A 452 16.21 6.59 18.26
CA LEU A 452 15.16 7.11 17.38
C LEU A 452 15.38 8.56 16.93
N LEU A 453 15.98 9.40 17.78
CA LEU A 453 16.19 10.81 17.47
C LEU A 453 17.68 11.08 17.34
N PRO A 454 18.14 11.65 16.19
CA PRO A 454 19.49 12.15 16.08
C PRO A 454 19.78 13.14 17.22
N ALA A 455 20.99 13.06 17.82
CA ALA A 455 21.39 13.92 18.93
C ALA A 455 21.46 15.39 18.50
#